data_e55b5a33befc01603617d4e84afc8007
#
_entry.id   e55b5a33befc01603617d4e84afc8007
#
_cell.length_a   1.000
_cell.length_b   1.000
_cell.length_c   1.000
_cell.angle_alpha   90.00
_cell.angle_beta   90.00
_cell.angle_gamma   90.00
#
_symmetry.space_group_name_H-M   'P 1'
#
loop_
_entity.id
_entity.type
_entity.pdbx_description
1 polymer ?
#
loop_
_entity_poly.entity_id
_entity_poly.type
_entity_poly.pdbx_seq_one_letter_code
_entity_poly.pdbx_strand_id
1 'polypeptide(L)'
;LQQRKVTVLGDETISKLASVPQIESELVWYEEFLDYKIVIGITNSNKEAIDTINKYSGGHSASIITKNDSIAQEFMENVDTAAVYQNASTRFTDGGQFGLGGELAISTDKLHQRGPIGLQHLVTNKWYIYGHGQIR
;
A
#
# COMPACT_ATOMS: atom_id res chain seq x y z
N LEU A 1 -0.68 -21.66 3.39
CA LEU A 1 -1.67 -21.15 2.44
C LEU A 1 -2.62 -22.28 2.02
N GLN A 2 -2.15 -23.43 1.55
CA GLN A 2 -2.98 -24.57 1.12
C GLN A 2 -3.99 -25.02 2.19
N GLN A 3 -3.57 -25.13 3.47
CA GLN A 3 -4.46 -25.49 4.58
C GLN A 3 -5.61 -24.48 4.80
N ARG A 4 -5.45 -23.25 4.34
CA ARG A 4 -6.44 -22.17 4.42
C ARG A 4 -7.23 -21.99 3.12
N LYS A 5 -7.09 -22.92 2.17
CA LYS A 5 -7.75 -22.86 0.84
C LYS A 5 -7.46 -21.58 0.06
N VAL A 6 -6.26 -21.01 0.24
CA VAL A 6 -5.82 -19.85 -0.53
C VAL A 6 -5.29 -20.33 -1.87
N THR A 7 -5.82 -19.81 -2.96
CA THR A 7 -5.30 -20.02 -4.31
C THR A 7 -3.99 -19.26 -4.47
N VAL A 8 -2.92 -19.97 -4.83
CA VAL A 8 -1.60 -19.38 -5.04
C VAL A 8 -1.26 -19.45 -6.52
N LEU A 9 -0.91 -18.32 -7.12
CA LEU A 9 -0.32 -18.23 -8.44
C LEU A 9 1.15 -17.83 -8.29
N GLY A 10 2.02 -18.32 -9.16
CA GLY A 10 3.45 -18.03 -9.11
C GLY A 10 3.99 -17.49 -10.43
N ASP A 11 5.07 -16.72 -10.37
CA ASP A 11 5.93 -16.57 -11.53
C ASP A 11 6.53 -17.92 -11.94
N GLU A 12 7.31 -17.97 -13.02
CA GLU A 12 7.90 -19.21 -13.51
C GLU A 12 8.74 -19.94 -12.42
N THR A 13 9.47 -19.19 -11.61
CA THR A 13 10.33 -19.74 -10.56
C THR A 13 9.52 -20.31 -9.40
N ILE A 14 8.55 -19.57 -8.91
CA ILE A 14 7.64 -20.00 -7.85
C ILE A 14 6.77 -21.17 -8.30
N SER A 15 6.28 -21.14 -9.52
CA SER A 15 5.47 -22.22 -10.10
C SER A 15 6.23 -23.55 -10.07
N LYS A 16 7.48 -23.54 -10.49
CA LYS A 16 8.35 -24.74 -10.48
C LYS A 16 8.69 -25.17 -9.04
N LEU A 17 9.03 -24.22 -8.16
CA LEU A 17 9.48 -24.49 -6.80
C LEU A 17 8.36 -25.04 -5.90
N ALA A 18 7.16 -24.47 -5.99
CA ALA A 18 6.04 -24.76 -5.12
C ALA A 18 4.94 -25.62 -5.78
N SER A 19 5.10 -26.02 -7.05
CA SER A 19 4.11 -26.76 -7.82
C SER A 19 2.72 -26.07 -7.81
N VAL A 20 2.71 -24.76 -8.02
CA VAL A 20 1.49 -23.96 -8.13
C VAL A 20 1.27 -23.50 -9.57
N PRO A 21 0.05 -23.16 -9.99
CA PRO A 21 -0.21 -22.61 -11.32
C PRO A 21 0.66 -21.40 -11.62
N GLN A 22 1.21 -21.35 -12.83
CA GLN A 22 1.97 -20.21 -13.31
C GLN A 22 1.03 -19.09 -13.76
N ILE A 23 1.43 -17.84 -13.54
CA ILE A 23 0.73 -16.68 -14.11
C ILE A 23 0.90 -16.70 -15.64
N GLU A 24 -0.19 -16.49 -16.37
CA GLU A 24 -0.21 -16.54 -17.82
C GLU A 24 -0.08 -15.15 -18.46
N SER A 25 -0.33 -14.10 -17.69
CA SER A 25 -0.35 -12.71 -18.16
C SER A 25 0.18 -11.76 -17.12
N GLU A 26 0.90 -10.72 -17.58
CA GLU A 26 1.32 -9.60 -16.74
C GLU A 26 0.13 -8.88 -16.07
N LEU A 27 -1.05 -8.90 -16.66
CA LEU A 27 -2.25 -8.27 -16.15
C LEU A 27 -2.67 -8.80 -14.77
N VAL A 28 -2.29 -10.03 -14.45
CA VAL A 28 -2.58 -10.65 -13.13
C VAL A 28 -1.92 -9.88 -11.97
N TRP A 29 -0.79 -9.20 -12.21
CA TRP A 29 -0.12 -8.38 -11.19
C TRP A 29 -0.89 -7.10 -10.84
N TYR A 30 -1.78 -6.63 -11.71
CA TYR A 30 -2.63 -5.45 -11.46
C TYR A 30 -3.99 -5.82 -10.84
N GLU A 31 -4.29 -7.13 -10.75
CA GLU A 31 -5.62 -7.58 -10.33
C GLU A 31 -5.81 -7.47 -8.82
N GLU A 32 -6.88 -6.81 -8.40
CA GLU A 32 -7.37 -6.87 -7.03
C GLU A 32 -8.32 -8.07 -6.92
N PHE A 33 -7.86 -9.14 -6.26
CA PHE A 33 -8.57 -10.42 -6.31
C PHE A 33 -9.89 -10.47 -5.55
N LEU A 34 -10.06 -9.69 -4.49
CA LEU A 34 -11.25 -9.70 -3.62
C LEU A 34 -11.68 -11.12 -3.18
N ASP A 35 -10.73 -12.03 -3.09
CA ASP A 35 -10.89 -13.46 -2.78
C ASP A 35 -9.65 -14.01 -2.06
N TYR A 36 -9.74 -15.23 -1.60
CA TYR A 36 -8.59 -15.99 -1.04
C TYR A 36 -7.61 -16.40 -2.15
N LYS A 37 -6.99 -15.45 -2.77
CA LYS A 37 -6.03 -15.61 -3.87
C LYS A 37 -4.81 -14.71 -3.68
N ILE A 38 -3.65 -15.21 -4.03
CA ILE A 38 -2.38 -14.46 -3.95
C ILE A 38 -1.48 -14.80 -5.14
N VAL A 39 -0.75 -13.80 -5.61
CA VAL A 39 0.35 -13.97 -6.56
C VAL A 39 1.68 -13.86 -5.82
N ILE A 40 2.61 -14.73 -6.12
CA ILE A 40 3.95 -14.75 -5.55
C ILE A 40 4.97 -14.70 -6.69
N GLY A 41 5.93 -13.80 -6.59
CA GLY A 41 7.07 -13.71 -7.49
C GLY A 41 8.38 -13.55 -6.73
N ILE A 42 9.49 -13.78 -7.41
CA ILE A 42 10.83 -13.58 -6.89
C ILE A 42 11.47 -12.37 -7.57
N THR A 43 12.10 -11.51 -6.79
CA THR A 43 12.95 -10.42 -7.25
C THR A 43 14.38 -10.66 -6.84
N ASN A 44 15.34 -10.14 -7.60
CA ASN A 44 16.77 -10.37 -7.36
C ASN A 44 17.40 -9.29 -6.48
N SER A 45 16.65 -8.21 -6.19
CA SER A 45 17.14 -7.09 -5.40
C SER A 45 15.99 -6.31 -4.76
N ASN A 46 16.32 -5.53 -3.71
CA ASN A 46 15.38 -4.59 -3.09
C ASN A 46 14.88 -3.56 -4.10
N LYS A 47 15.75 -3.06 -4.96
CA LYS A 47 15.38 -2.12 -6.03
C LYS A 47 14.34 -2.72 -6.98
N GLU A 48 14.53 -3.95 -7.45
CA GLU A 48 13.58 -4.62 -8.33
C GLU A 48 12.23 -4.84 -7.64
N ALA A 49 12.23 -5.18 -6.33
CA ALA A 49 11.01 -5.29 -5.55
C ALA A 49 10.26 -3.95 -5.45
N ILE A 50 10.98 -2.86 -5.18
CA ILE A 50 10.40 -1.50 -5.13
C ILE A 50 9.81 -1.12 -6.49
N ASP A 51 10.54 -1.30 -7.57
CA ASP A 51 10.09 -0.98 -8.93
C ASP A 51 8.83 -1.79 -9.30
N THR A 52 8.80 -3.07 -8.93
CA THR A 52 7.66 -3.97 -9.13
C THR A 52 6.42 -3.50 -8.34
N ILE A 53 6.58 -3.18 -7.07
CA ILE A 53 5.49 -2.67 -6.23
C ILE A 53 4.97 -1.34 -6.79
N ASN A 54 5.84 -0.42 -7.13
CA ASN A 54 5.44 0.88 -7.70
C ASN A 54 4.68 0.75 -9.02
N LYS A 55 4.99 -0.29 -9.79
CA LYS A 55 4.32 -0.55 -11.07
C LYS A 55 2.94 -1.18 -10.90
N TYR A 56 2.78 -2.12 -9.95
CA TYR A 56 1.61 -3.00 -9.95
C TYR A 56 0.67 -2.83 -8.76
N SER A 57 1.10 -2.22 -7.64
CA SER A 57 0.37 -2.27 -6.37
C SER A 57 -0.91 -1.42 -6.29
N GLY A 58 -1.20 -0.59 -7.27
CA GLY A 58 -2.32 0.37 -7.19
C GLY A 58 -2.13 1.48 -6.16
N GLY A 59 -1.00 1.54 -5.45
CA GLY A 59 -0.63 2.64 -4.57
C GLY A 59 -1.31 2.65 -3.20
N HIS A 60 -1.97 1.56 -2.77
CA HIS A 60 -2.67 1.51 -1.48
C HIS A 60 -1.72 1.32 -0.31
N SER A 61 -1.14 0.14 -0.17
CA SER A 61 -0.28 -0.21 0.97
C SER A 61 0.76 -1.25 0.60
N ALA A 62 1.96 -1.09 1.14
CA ALA A 62 3.04 -2.06 0.99
C ALA A 62 3.73 -2.33 2.32
N SER A 63 4.34 -3.51 2.47
CA SER A 63 5.08 -3.88 3.67
C SER A 63 6.35 -4.64 3.31
N ILE A 64 7.43 -4.35 4.01
CA ILE A 64 8.66 -5.13 3.99
C ILE A 64 8.83 -5.89 5.30
N ILE A 65 9.28 -7.13 5.21
CA ILE A 65 9.66 -7.95 6.36
C ILE A 65 11.17 -8.13 6.34
N THR A 66 11.87 -7.41 7.18
CA THR A 66 13.34 -7.45 7.24
C THR A 66 13.85 -7.05 8.62
N LYS A 67 15.04 -7.54 8.98
CA LYS A 67 15.82 -7.11 10.15
C LYS A 67 16.90 -6.08 9.79
N ASN A 68 17.06 -5.77 8.50
CA ASN A 68 18.07 -4.82 8.03
C ASN A 68 17.41 -3.43 7.91
N ASP A 69 17.76 -2.53 8.82
CA ASP A 69 17.16 -1.20 8.89
C ASP A 69 17.50 -0.33 7.67
N SER A 70 18.67 -0.49 7.06
CA SER A 70 19.04 0.25 5.85
C SER A 70 18.18 -0.16 4.64
N ILE A 71 17.94 -1.47 4.48
CA ILE A 71 17.07 -1.99 3.42
C ILE A 71 15.61 -1.57 3.68
N ALA A 72 15.18 -1.60 4.94
CA ALA A 72 13.85 -1.15 5.32
C ALA A 72 13.65 0.33 4.99
N GLN A 73 14.62 1.18 5.35
CA GLN A 73 14.56 2.61 5.08
C GLN A 73 14.51 2.90 3.58
N GLU A 74 15.39 2.28 2.79
CA GLU A 74 15.37 2.39 1.33
C GLU A 74 14.00 2.01 0.75
N PHE A 75 13.41 0.91 1.24
CA PHE A 75 12.08 0.48 0.82
C PHE A 75 11.00 1.51 1.19
N MET A 76 11.00 1.99 2.44
CA MET A 76 9.98 2.93 2.92
C MET A 76 10.05 4.30 2.23
N GLU A 77 11.25 4.73 1.83
CA GLU A 77 11.44 6.01 1.14
C GLU A 77 11.10 5.95 -0.37
N ASN A 78 11.26 4.78 -1.00
CA ASN A 78 11.13 4.65 -2.45
C ASN A 78 9.87 3.93 -2.91
N VAL A 79 9.12 3.27 -2.03
CA VAL A 79 7.81 2.69 -2.36
C VAL A 79 6.74 3.77 -2.35
N ASP A 80 6.08 3.93 -3.50
CA ASP A 80 5.07 4.97 -3.72
C ASP A 80 3.66 4.46 -3.47
N THR A 81 3.37 4.09 -2.21
CA THR A 81 2.03 3.73 -1.75
C THR A 81 1.54 4.71 -0.67
N ALA A 82 0.23 4.73 -0.41
CA ALA A 82 -0.36 5.60 0.60
C ALA A 82 0.13 5.28 2.02
N ALA A 83 0.45 4.01 2.28
CA ALA A 83 1.06 3.58 3.53
C ALA A 83 2.15 2.53 3.27
N VAL A 84 3.29 2.69 3.93
CA VAL A 84 4.42 1.76 3.84
C VAL A 84 4.79 1.29 5.24
N TYR A 85 5.02 0.00 5.39
CA TYR A 85 5.25 -0.65 6.68
C TYR A 85 6.56 -1.42 6.70
N GLN A 86 7.21 -1.42 7.85
CA GLN A 86 8.27 -2.36 8.19
C GLN A 86 7.76 -3.34 9.25
N ASN A 87 7.84 -4.64 8.98
CA ASN A 87 7.51 -5.70 9.93
C ASN A 87 6.09 -5.63 10.52
N ALA A 88 5.15 -5.04 9.78
CA ALA A 88 3.76 -4.93 10.16
C ALA A 88 2.83 -5.26 8.99
N SER A 89 1.59 -5.62 9.30
CA SER A 89 0.58 -5.93 8.29
C SER A 89 0.05 -4.67 7.62
N THR A 90 -0.15 -4.71 6.30
CA THR A 90 -0.84 -3.66 5.54
C THR A 90 -2.28 -3.42 6.00
N ARG A 91 -2.87 -4.35 6.75
CA ARG A 91 -4.21 -4.21 7.35
C ARG A 91 -4.30 -3.12 8.42
N PHE A 92 -3.17 -2.58 8.88
CA PHE A 92 -3.16 -1.39 9.75
C PHE A 92 -3.48 -0.10 9.00
N THR A 93 -3.57 -0.11 7.66
CA THR A 93 -4.09 1.04 6.91
C THR A 93 -5.60 1.12 7.10
N ASP A 94 -6.01 1.81 8.16
CA ASP A 94 -7.38 1.90 8.63
C ASP A 94 -7.55 3.21 9.42
N GLY A 95 -8.65 3.92 9.19
CA GLY A 95 -8.91 5.22 9.82
C GLY A 95 -9.00 5.15 11.34
N GLY A 96 -9.54 4.06 11.89
CA GLY A 96 -9.58 3.83 13.33
C GLY A 96 -8.20 3.59 13.91
N GLN A 97 -7.37 2.77 13.24
CA GLN A 97 -5.99 2.51 13.64
C GLN A 97 -5.11 3.76 13.56
N PHE A 98 -5.37 4.65 12.61
CA PHE A 98 -4.67 5.93 12.46
C PHE A 98 -5.18 7.04 13.39
N GLY A 99 -6.17 6.73 14.24
CA GLY A 99 -6.70 7.69 15.20
C GLY A 99 -7.63 8.76 14.58
N LEU A 100 -8.16 8.52 13.39
CA LEU A 100 -9.07 9.44 12.69
C LEU A 100 -10.54 9.32 13.15
N GLY A 101 -10.81 8.42 14.09
CA GLY A 101 -12.15 8.14 14.63
C GLY A 101 -13.00 7.25 13.74
N GLY A 102 -13.09 7.55 12.48
CA GLY A 102 -13.79 6.76 11.47
C GLY A 102 -13.09 6.85 10.13
N GLU A 103 -13.46 5.97 9.22
CA GLU A 103 -12.96 5.95 7.85
C GLU A 103 -14.14 6.04 6.88
N LEU A 104 -14.07 7.02 5.97
CA LEU A 104 -15.01 7.13 4.86
C LEU A 104 -14.51 6.36 3.64
N ALA A 105 -13.21 6.46 3.37
CA ALA A 105 -12.53 5.84 2.24
C ALA A 105 -11.02 5.82 2.48
N ILE A 106 -10.29 5.14 1.60
CA ILE A 106 -8.83 5.23 1.51
C ILE A 106 -8.47 5.72 0.11
N SER A 107 -7.77 6.86 0.04
CA SER A 107 -7.33 7.45 -1.23
C SER A 107 -5.93 6.98 -1.57
N THR A 108 -5.71 6.61 -2.83
CA THR A 108 -4.37 6.38 -3.39
C THR A 108 -3.85 7.59 -4.16
N ASP A 109 -4.69 8.61 -4.37
CA ASP A 109 -4.33 9.85 -5.05
C ASP A 109 -3.30 10.67 -4.26
N LYS A 110 -2.52 11.47 -4.98
CA LYS A 110 -1.54 12.40 -4.40
C LYS A 110 -2.07 13.84 -4.30
N LEU A 111 -3.30 14.07 -4.73
CA LEU A 111 -3.95 15.36 -4.71
C LEU A 111 -4.88 15.46 -3.50
N HIS A 112 -4.77 16.53 -2.72
CA HIS A 112 -5.49 16.81 -1.48
C HIS A 112 -5.14 15.88 -0.32
N GLN A 113 -5.70 14.65 -0.30
CA GLN A 113 -5.49 13.68 0.77
C GLN A 113 -5.12 12.31 0.19
N ARG A 114 -4.13 11.67 0.82
CA ARG A 114 -3.71 10.31 0.53
C ARG A 114 -3.80 9.45 1.78
N GLY A 115 -4.18 8.18 1.63
CA GLY A 115 -4.41 7.25 2.74
C GLY A 115 -5.83 7.35 3.29
N PRO A 116 -6.08 6.92 4.53
CA PRO A 116 -7.40 6.94 5.15
C PRO A 116 -8.00 8.35 5.24
N ILE A 117 -9.26 8.49 4.81
CA ILE A 117 -10.03 9.72 4.84
C ILE A 117 -11.03 9.64 5.98
N GLY A 118 -10.86 10.49 6.98
CA GLY A 118 -11.79 10.66 8.09
C GLY A 118 -12.55 11.99 8.00
N LEU A 119 -13.38 12.28 9.01
CA LEU A 119 -14.24 13.45 9.07
C LEU A 119 -13.50 14.78 8.85
N GLN A 120 -12.31 14.91 9.38
CA GLN A 120 -11.48 16.12 9.26
C GLN A 120 -11.12 16.48 7.80
N HIS A 121 -11.14 15.51 6.89
CA HIS A 121 -10.82 15.71 5.47
C HIS A 121 -12.05 16.13 4.64
N LEU A 122 -13.26 16.09 5.24
CA LEU A 122 -14.52 16.47 4.61
C LEU A 122 -14.92 17.90 4.91
N VAL A 123 -14.12 18.63 5.67
CA VAL A 123 -14.36 20.01 6.07
C VAL A 123 -13.27 20.93 5.55
N THR A 124 -13.56 22.22 5.53
CA THR A 124 -12.57 23.24 5.14
C THR A 124 -12.50 24.35 6.18
N ASN A 125 -11.47 25.15 6.07
CA ASN A 125 -11.22 26.27 7.00
C ASN A 125 -11.98 27.53 6.53
N LYS A 126 -12.45 28.32 7.51
CA LYS A 126 -12.91 29.69 7.31
C LYS A 126 -12.19 30.60 8.27
N TRP A 127 -11.56 31.62 7.75
CA TRP A 127 -10.86 32.61 8.55
C TRP A 127 -11.80 33.76 8.96
N TYR A 128 -11.88 34.07 10.24
CA TYR A 128 -12.55 35.23 10.78
C TYR A 128 -11.49 36.23 11.21
N ILE A 129 -11.42 37.37 10.55
CA ILE A 129 -10.40 38.39 10.78
C ILE A 129 -11.08 39.63 11.30
N TYR A 130 -10.77 40.02 12.53
CA TYR A 130 -11.31 41.21 13.19
C TYR A 130 -10.21 42.29 13.24
N GLY A 131 -10.47 43.41 12.62
CA GLY A 131 -9.55 44.52 12.55
C GLY A 131 -10.08 45.76 13.29
N HIS A 132 -9.20 46.68 13.64
CA HIS A 132 -9.49 47.99 14.25
C HIS A 132 -8.96 49.14 13.38
N GLY A 133 -8.98 48.97 12.04
CA GLY A 133 -8.48 50.00 11.09
C GLY A 133 -6.99 49.92 10.79
N GLN A 134 -6.34 48.76 11.06
CA GLN A 134 -4.95 48.57 10.66
C GLN A 134 -4.82 48.59 9.15
N ILE A 135 -3.78 49.28 8.68
CA ILE A 135 -3.37 49.32 7.28
C ILE A 135 -2.05 48.56 7.12
N ARG A 136 -1.83 48.00 5.94
CA ARG A 136 -0.59 47.32 5.57
C ARG A 136 0.27 48.22 4.73
#